data_ea273b522051fd19dd1cfb5419e803bc
#
_entry.id   ea273b522051fd19dd1cfb5419e803bc
#
_cell.length_a   1.000
_cell.length_b   1.000
_cell.length_c   1.000
_cell.angle_alpha   90.00
_cell.angle_beta   90.00
_cell.angle_gamma   90.00
#
_symmetry.space_group_name_H-M   'P 1'
#
loop_
_entity.id
_entity.type
_entity.pdbx_description
1 polymer ?
#
loop_
_entity_poly.entity_id
_entity_poly.type
_entity_poly.pdbx_seq_one_letter_code
_entity_poly.pdbx_strand_id
1 'polypeptide(L)'
;WGYTGNGRSMKDIDFSLPIKNGPTDRGFNYYFGIPASLDISPYVYVENDEVTSIPDHVIEPQKKNLALLMHGGMAGADFKPEECFPNIIRHSLNYINEQKDSKKPFFLYLPITAPHTPILPSKEFQGKTSIGPYGDFVVMIDDMVRQIVKTLKKNKQLDNTIIVFASDNGCAGYIGVKDMEKKGHFPSYIYRGYKSDIYEGGHRIPLIVSWKGKYGKETNNSLVSLIDFYATFAQMLNHNLETEEAVDSYSMWSILSKKGTSARKDLVHEAGEGYLSLRTSQLKLVFYGGSGGFSYPVKPSDVAKFPPMQLFDIVKDPSEKENIIGDKRYENEVKEMKRAMKQYVENGRSTPGEKVSNDTKNSWNQVKIFMQEEEGI
;
A
#
# COMPACT_ATOMS: atom_id res chain seq x y z
N TRP A 1 -10.79 3.80 13.49
CA TRP A 1 -11.94 4.68 13.46
C TRP A 1 -12.66 4.64 14.81
N GLY A 2 -13.24 5.78 15.22
CA GLY A 2 -13.81 5.93 16.54
C GLY A 2 -15.29 5.60 16.61
N TYR A 3 -15.65 4.34 16.39
CA TYR A 3 -16.99 3.89 16.75
C TYR A 3 -17.26 4.15 18.23
N THR A 4 -18.43 4.66 18.55
CA THR A 4 -18.84 4.90 19.93
C THR A 4 -19.42 3.63 20.53
N GLY A 5 -18.98 3.26 21.74
CA GLY A 5 -19.48 2.09 22.45
C GLY A 5 -18.98 2.04 23.89
N ASN A 6 -19.58 1.18 24.69
CA ASN A 6 -19.31 1.07 26.13
C ASN A 6 -18.26 -0.01 26.47
N GLY A 7 -17.61 -0.61 25.47
CA GLY A 7 -16.66 -1.70 25.67
C GLY A 7 -15.63 -1.82 24.55
N ARG A 8 -14.92 -2.96 24.54
CA ARG A 8 -13.85 -3.29 23.57
C ARG A 8 -14.27 -4.31 22.53
N SER A 9 -15.52 -4.74 22.56
CA SER A 9 -16.10 -5.76 21.65
C SER A 9 -16.95 -5.06 20.59
N MET A 10 -17.03 -5.67 19.41
CA MET A 10 -17.96 -5.23 18.35
C MET A 10 -19.43 -5.19 18.81
N LYS A 11 -19.80 -6.04 19.78
CA LYS A 11 -21.15 -6.06 20.36
C LYS A 11 -21.48 -4.84 21.23
N ASP A 12 -20.44 -4.12 21.63
CA ASP A 12 -20.56 -2.93 22.47
C ASP A 12 -20.66 -1.63 21.64
N ILE A 13 -20.58 -1.73 20.32
CA ILE A 13 -20.67 -0.58 19.41
C ILE A 13 -22.14 -0.18 19.27
N ASP A 14 -22.42 1.10 19.47
CA ASP A 14 -23.69 1.72 19.12
C ASP A 14 -23.59 2.33 17.72
N PHE A 15 -24.12 1.61 16.74
CA PHE A 15 -24.10 2.01 15.34
C PHE A 15 -25.08 3.13 15.00
N SER A 16 -25.92 3.57 15.95
CA SER A 16 -26.82 4.74 15.77
C SER A 16 -26.09 6.07 16.04
N LEU A 17 -24.86 6.02 16.57
CA LEU A 17 -24.08 7.18 16.91
C LEU A 17 -23.04 7.50 15.83
N PRO A 18 -22.71 8.79 15.62
CA PRO A 18 -21.69 9.19 14.66
C PRO A 18 -20.32 8.59 14.96
N ILE A 19 -19.60 8.26 13.89
CA ILE A 19 -18.22 7.75 13.92
C ILE A 19 -17.27 8.93 14.09
N LYS A 20 -16.42 8.89 15.11
CA LYS A 20 -15.40 9.91 15.38
C LYS A 20 -14.06 9.53 14.76
N ASN A 21 -13.23 10.54 14.50
CA ASN A 21 -11.91 10.37 13.89
C ASN A 21 -11.95 9.66 12.51
N GLY A 22 -13.08 9.77 11.82
CA GLY A 22 -13.26 9.32 10.46
C GLY A 22 -12.60 10.25 9.43
N PRO A 23 -12.74 9.97 8.13
CA PRO A 23 -12.17 10.81 7.08
C PRO A 23 -12.66 12.25 7.09
N THR A 24 -13.91 12.49 7.43
CA THR A 24 -14.49 13.84 7.54
C THR A 24 -13.87 14.66 8.66
N ASP A 25 -13.42 14.03 9.75
CA ASP A 25 -12.65 14.68 10.82
C ASP A 25 -11.17 14.92 10.44
N ARG A 26 -10.74 14.41 9.31
CA ARG A 26 -9.35 14.49 8.80
C ARG A 26 -9.23 15.36 7.54
N GLY A 27 -10.22 16.21 7.26
CA GLY A 27 -10.19 17.21 6.19
C GLY A 27 -10.88 16.81 4.89
N PHE A 28 -11.43 15.59 4.78
CA PHE A 28 -12.28 15.23 3.65
C PHE A 28 -13.69 15.82 3.83
N ASN A 29 -14.23 16.37 2.75
CA ASN A 29 -15.59 16.96 2.76
C ASN A 29 -16.68 15.91 2.54
N TYR A 30 -16.34 14.75 2.02
CA TYR A 30 -17.25 13.65 1.76
C TYR A 30 -16.51 12.32 1.89
N TYR A 31 -17.16 11.34 2.42
CA TYR A 31 -16.70 9.96 2.48
C TYR A 31 -17.84 8.99 2.15
N PHE A 32 -17.55 7.98 1.35
CA PHE A 32 -18.36 6.79 1.19
C PHE A 32 -17.44 5.57 1.06
N GLY A 33 -17.66 4.55 1.89
CA GLY A 33 -16.82 3.34 1.86
C GLY A 33 -17.13 2.37 2.98
N ILE A 34 -16.17 1.53 3.30
CA ILE A 34 -16.25 0.55 4.39
C ILE A 34 -15.21 0.88 5.46
N PRO A 35 -15.47 0.56 6.75
CA PRO A 35 -14.60 0.94 7.85
C PRO A 35 -13.36 0.07 8.02
N ALA A 36 -13.32 -1.10 7.35
CA ALA A 36 -12.25 -2.08 7.45
C ALA A 36 -12.01 -2.75 6.09
N SER A 37 -11.11 -3.74 6.03
CA SER A 37 -10.97 -4.62 4.86
C SER A 37 -12.25 -5.44 4.65
N LEU A 38 -12.57 -5.79 3.40
CA LEU A 38 -13.80 -6.50 3.06
C LEU A 38 -13.94 -7.90 3.71
N ASP A 39 -12.85 -8.49 4.17
CA ASP A 39 -12.85 -9.75 4.91
C ASP A 39 -13.12 -9.60 6.42
N ILE A 40 -13.17 -8.35 6.94
CA ILE A 40 -13.29 -8.02 8.37
C ILE A 40 -14.57 -7.24 8.64
N SER A 41 -15.35 -7.70 9.64
CA SER A 41 -16.55 -6.97 10.09
C SER A 41 -16.17 -5.72 10.94
N PRO A 42 -17.08 -4.74 11.08
CA PRO A 42 -18.48 -4.74 10.67
C PRO A 42 -18.64 -4.57 9.16
N TYR A 43 -19.57 -5.33 8.59
CA TYR A 43 -19.91 -5.25 7.17
C TYR A 43 -21.01 -4.20 6.96
N VAL A 44 -20.60 -2.95 6.92
CA VAL A 44 -21.46 -1.79 6.73
C VAL A 44 -20.82 -0.81 5.75
N TYR A 45 -21.64 -0.06 5.04
CA TYR A 45 -21.17 1.18 4.44
C TYR A 45 -21.23 2.31 5.46
N VAL A 46 -20.33 3.25 5.28
CA VAL A 46 -20.29 4.49 6.03
C VAL A 46 -20.38 5.63 5.02
N GLU A 47 -21.31 6.54 5.22
CA GLU A 47 -21.41 7.79 4.48
C GLU A 47 -21.13 8.94 5.45
N ASN A 48 -20.06 9.66 5.19
CA ASN A 48 -19.47 10.67 6.08
C ASN A 48 -19.10 10.08 7.46
N ASP A 49 -19.93 10.26 8.47
CA ASP A 49 -19.71 9.81 9.85
C ASP A 49 -20.81 8.87 10.37
N GLU A 50 -21.72 8.42 9.50
CA GLU A 50 -22.82 7.54 9.86
C GLU A 50 -22.80 6.23 9.05
N VAL A 51 -23.26 5.13 9.64
CA VAL A 51 -23.52 3.91 8.89
C VAL A 51 -24.77 4.07 8.06
N THR A 52 -24.75 3.58 6.82
CA THR A 52 -25.93 3.67 5.91
C THR A 52 -27.07 2.76 6.35
N SER A 53 -26.76 1.69 7.09
CA SER A 53 -27.74 0.77 7.68
C SER A 53 -27.18 0.20 8.97
N ILE A 54 -27.96 0.26 10.04
CA ILE A 54 -27.62 -0.38 11.32
C ILE A 54 -27.53 -1.90 11.11
N PRO A 55 -26.45 -2.55 11.58
CA PRO A 55 -26.31 -4.01 11.46
C PRO A 55 -27.49 -4.77 12.08
N ASP A 56 -28.11 -5.65 11.31
CA ASP A 56 -29.30 -6.40 11.70
C ASP A 56 -29.18 -7.93 11.48
N HIS A 57 -28.11 -8.37 10.82
CA HIS A 57 -27.85 -9.79 10.59
C HIS A 57 -26.35 -10.11 10.69
N VAL A 58 -26.00 -11.38 10.55
CA VAL A 58 -24.62 -11.89 10.61
C VAL A 58 -24.26 -12.51 9.27
N ILE A 59 -23.09 -12.12 8.74
CA ILE A 59 -22.42 -12.86 7.68
C ILE A 59 -21.59 -13.96 8.32
N GLU A 60 -21.80 -15.20 7.92
CA GLU A 60 -21.09 -16.35 8.43
C GLU A 60 -19.60 -16.37 7.99
N PRO A 61 -18.68 -16.84 8.84
CA PRO A 61 -17.27 -16.90 8.49
C PRO A 61 -17.01 -17.91 7.38
N GLN A 62 -16.18 -17.52 6.39
CA GLN A 62 -15.67 -18.40 5.35
C GLN A 62 -14.14 -18.46 5.46
N LYS A 63 -13.59 -19.62 5.93
CA LYS A 63 -12.17 -19.82 6.21
C LYS A 63 -11.54 -20.99 5.44
N LYS A 64 -12.35 -21.81 4.77
CA LYS A 64 -11.88 -23.01 4.05
C LYS A 64 -11.12 -22.66 2.76
N ASN A 65 -11.55 -21.61 2.08
CA ASN A 65 -10.89 -21.12 0.87
C ASN A 65 -10.33 -19.73 1.16
N LEU A 66 -9.01 -19.58 1.23
CA LEU A 66 -8.35 -18.33 1.56
C LEU A 66 -8.59 -17.21 0.51
N ALA A 67 -8.84 -17.59 -0.74
CA ALA A 67 -9.23 -16.61 -1.77
C ALA A 67 -10.61 -15.99 -1.53
N LEU A 68 -11.46 -16.66 -0.76
CA LEU A 68 -12.79 -16.19 -0.35
C LEU A 68 -12.85 -15.92 1.17
N LEU A 69 -11.72 -15.71 1.81
CA LEU A 69 -11.64 -15.52 3.26
C LEU A 69 -12.56 -14.39 3.72
N MET A 70 -13.40 -14.71 4.71
CA MET A 70 -14.19 -13.75 5.48
C MET A 70 -14.22 -14.18 6.94
N HIS A 71 -13.97 -13.24 7.83
CA HIS A 71 -13.93 -13.53 9.27
C HIS A 71 -15.32 -13.67 9.90
N GLY A 72 -16.35 -13.22 9.18
CA GLY A 72 -17.72 -13.20 9.66
C GLY A 72 -18.01 -12.07 10.65
N GLY A 73 -19.27 -11.79 10.90
CA GLY A 73 -19.71 -10.78 11.87
C GLY A 73 -20.93 -9.98 11.42
N MET A 74 -21.25 -8.94 12.19
CA MET A 74 -22.45 -8.13 11.97
C MET A 74 -22.42 -7.39 10.63
N ALA A 75 -23.58 -7.34 9.95
CA ALA A 75 -23.75 -6.70 8.66
C ALA A 75 -25.05 -5.87 8.60
N GLY A 76 -25.01 -4.77 7.84
CA GLY A 76 -26.17 -3.96 7.54
C GLY A 76 -27.03 -4.56 6.43
N ALA A 77 -28.33 -4.27 6.43
CA ALA A 77 -29.29 -4.80 5.46
C ALA A 77 -28.97 -4.45 3.99
N ASP A 78 -28.26 -3.33 3.78
CA ASP A 78 -27.84 -2.86 2.47
C ASP A 78 -26.48 -3.40 2.01
N PHE A 79 -25.79 -4.20 2.87
CA PHE A 79 -24.44 -4.68 2.60
C PHE A 79 -24.43 -6.08 2.01
N LYS A 80 -23.80 -6.22 0.84
CA LYS A 80 -23.45 -7.50 0.24
C LYS A 80 -22.00 -7.46 -0.22
N PRO A 81 -21.15 -8.43 0.19
CA PRO A 81 -19.72 -8.42 -0.14
C PRO A 81 -19.43 -8.29 -1.64
N GLU A 82 -20.18 -8.99 -2.49
CA GLU A 82 -20.05 -8.97 -3.95
C GLU A 82 -20.45 -7.63 -4.59
N GLU A 83 -21.28 -6.84 -3.92
CA GLU A 83 -21.71 -5.52 -4.37
C GLU A 83 -20.85 -4.39 -3.83
N CYS A 84 -19.94 -4.66 -2.88
CA CYS A 84 -19.13 -3.63 -2.22
C CYS A 84 -18.29 -2.85 -3.23
N PHE A 85 -17.48 -3.51 -4.05
CA PHE A 85 -16.65 -2.85 -5.05
C PHE A 85 -17.50 -2.08 -6.10
N PRO A 86 -18.54 -2.66 -6.73
CA PRO A 86 -19.44 -1.92 -7.61
C PRO A 86 -20.07 -0.68 -6.98
N ASN A 87 -20.48 -0.75 -5.71
CA ASN A 87 -21.09 0.37 -5.01
C ASN A 87 -20.10 1.52 -4.80
N ILE A 88 -18.89 1.22 -4.35
CA ILE A 88 -17.82 2.22 -4.19
C ILE A 88 -17.54 2.93 -5.53
N ILE A 89 -17.48 2.19 -6.63
CA ILE A 89 -17.26 2.76 -7.96
C ILE A 89 -18.43 3.63 -8.38
N ARG A 90 -19.66 3.19 -8.16
CA ARG A 90 -20.86 3.97 -8.48
C ARG A 90 -20.86 5.33 -7.73
N HIS A 91 -20.57 5.34 -6.44
CA HIS A 91 -20.47 6.57 -5.65
C HIS A 91 -19.35 7.48 -6.16
N SER A 92 -18.19 6.91 -6.49
CA SER A 92 -17.06 7.67 -7.05
C SER A 92 -17.41 8.33 -8.39
N LEU A 93 -18.09 7.62 -9.28
CA LEU A 93 -18.53 8.16 -10.58
C LEU A 93 -19.60 9.24 -10.40
N ASN A 94 -20.51 9.09 -9.46
CA ASN A 94 -21.51 10.11 -9.12
C ASN A 94 -20.81 11.37 -8.60
N TYR A 95 -19.88 11.24 -7.66
CA TYR A 95 -19.11 12.37 -7.14
C TYR A 95 -18.37 13.12 -8.26
N ILE A 96 -17.69 12.41 -9.18
CA ILE A 96 -17.03 13.03 -10.33
C ILE A 96 -18.03 13.79 -11.19
N ASN A 97 -19.24 13.26 -11.42
CA ASN A 97 -20.27 13.92 -12.19
C ASN A 97 -20.82 15.19 -11.50
N GLU A 98 -20.97 15.16 -10.18
CA GLU A 98 -21.39 16.32 -9.39
C GLU A 98 -20.36 17.45 -9.42
N GLN A 99 -19.07 17.11 -9.52
CA GLN A 99 -17.99 18.10 -9.61
C GLN A 99 -17.77 18.67 -11.03
N LYS A 100 -18.56 18.26 -12.03
CA LYS A 100 -18.28 18.63 -13.44
C LYS A 100 -18.33 20.15 -13.70
N ASP A 101 -19.23 20.87 -13.05
CA ASP A 101 -19.45 22.30 -13.19
C ASP A 101 -18.82 23.14 -12.05
N SER A 102 -18.13 22.45 -11.12
CA SER A 102 -17.43 23.11 -10.01
C SER A 102 -16.23 23.91 -10.49
N LYS A 103 -16.08 25.14 -10.00
CA LYS A 103 -14.91 25.99 -10.21
C LYS A 103 -13.74 25.62 -9.28
N LYS A 104 -14.00 24.83 -8.25
CA LYS A 104 -12.99 24.36 -7.28
C LYS A 104 -12.45 23.00 -7.75
N PRO A 105 -11.14 22.76 -7.68
CA PRO A 105 -10.60 21.44 -7.90
C PRO A 105 -11.08 20.48 -6.80
N PHE A 106 -11.10 19.18 -7.10
CA PHE A 106 -11.33 18.14 -6.11
C PHE A 106 -10.13 17.20 -5.99
N PHE A 107 -9.99 16.58 -4.84
CA PHE A 107 -9.10 15.46 -4.58
C PHE A 107 -9.95 14.24 -4.24
N LEU A 108 -9.89 13.20 -5.05
CA LEU A 108 -10.58 11.93 -4.83
C LEU A 108 -9.54 10.87 -4.46
N TYR A 109 -9.56 10.42 -3.19
CA TYR A 109 -8.83 9.25 -2.74
C TYR A 109 -9.77 8.04 -2.82
N LEU A 110 -9.41 7.06 -3.64
CA LEU A 110 -10.26 5.91 -3.96
C LEU A 110 -9.53 4.59 -3.61
N PRO A 111 -9.44 4.23 -2.33
CA PRO A 111 -8.88 2.93 -1.90
C PRO A 111 -9.92 1.83 -2.11
N ILE A 112 -9.75 1.05 -3.17
CA ILE A 112 -10.65 -0.03 -3.53
C ILE A 112 -10.30 -1.32 -2.80
N THR A 113 -11.32 -2.19 -2.58
CA THR A 113 -11.13 -3.48 -1.92
C THR A 113 -10.47 -4.53 -2.82
N ALA A 114 -10.59 -4.40 -4.14
CA ALA A 114 -10.06 -5.33 -5.13
C ALA A 114 -8.55 -5.06 -5.40
N PRO A 115 -7.74 -6.09 -5.68
CA PRO A 115 -8.07 -7.51 -5.74
C PRO A 115 -7.81 -8.28 -4.42
N HIS A 116 -7.91 -7.63 -3.24
CA HIS A 116 -7.80 -8.29 -1.94
C HIS A 116 -8.91 -9.35 -1.76
N THR A 117 -8.67 -10.30 -0.86
CA THR A 117 -9.70 -11.28 -0.44
C THR A 117 -10.84 -10.56 0.32
N PRO A 118 -12.08 -11.04 0.19
CA PRO A 118 -12.56 -12.11 -0.69
C PRO A 118 -12.53 -11.71 -2.17
N ILE A 119 -12.06 -12.61 -3.04
CA ILE A 119 -11.96 -12.38 -4.48
C ILE A 119 -13.34 -12.59 -5.10
N LEU A 120 -14.05 -11.51 -5.37
CA LEU A 120 -15.45 -11.49 -5.76
C LEU A 120 -15.68 -10.71 -7.07
N PRO A 121 -15.17 -11.18 -8.23
CA PRO A 121 -15.49 -10.55 -9.50
C PRO A 121 -16.98 -10.64 -9.78
N SER A 122 -17.60 -9.53 -10.19
CA SER A 122 -19.00 -9.49 -10.59
C SER A 122 -19.28 -10.46 -11.75
N LYS A 123 -20.52 -10.91 -11.90
CA LYS A 123 -20.90 -11.95 -12.86
C LYS A 123 -20.45 -11.69 -14.29
N GLU A 124 -20.50 -10.44 -14.74
CA GLU A 124 -20.05 -10.03 -16.08
C GLU A 124 -18.54 -10.17 -16.31
N PHE A 125 -17.74 -10.26 -15.24
CA PHE A 125 -16.29 -10.45 -15.31
C PHE A 125 -15.85 -11.88 -15.08
N GLN A 126 -16.70 -12.76 -14.57
CA GLN A 126 -16.37 -14.16 -14.33
C GLN A 126 -16.06 -14.91 -15.62
N GLY A 127 -14.96 -15.67 -15.62
CA GLY A 127 -14.51 -16.45 -16.76
C GLY A 127 -13.86 -15.62 -17.89
N LYS A 128 -13.50 -14.35 -17.65
CA LYS A 128 -12.83 -13.49 -18.64
C LYS A 128 -11.39 -13.84 -18.86
N THR A 129 -10.74 -14.50 -17.90
CA THR A 129 -9.34 -14.87 -17.98
C THR A 129 -9.13 -16.37 -17.77
N SER A 130 -8.06 -16.92 -18.37
CA SER A 130 -7.62 -18.30 -18.12
C SER A 130 -7.02 -18.49 -16.72
N ILE A 131 -6.69 -17.39 -16.05
CA ILE A 131 -6.06 -17.39 -14.71
C ILE A 131 -7.10 -17.80 -13.65
N GLY A 132 -8.37 -17.43 -13.85
CA GLY A 132 -9.47 -17.67 -12.92
C GLY A 132 -9.89 -16.42 -12.15
N PRO A 133 -10.60 -16.56 -11.01
CA PRO A 133 -11.28 -15.45 -10.33
C PRO A 133 -10.37 -14.25 -9.99
N TYR A 134 -9.10 -14.47 -9.65
CA TYR A 134 -8.16 -13.37 -9.40
C TYR A 134 -7.91 -12.53 -10.66
N GLY A 135 -7.63 -13.18 -11.78
CA GLY A 135 -7.45 -12.48 -13.06
C GLY A 135 -8.72 -11.76 -13.52
N ASP A 136 -9.88 -12.39 -13.32
CA ASP A 136 -11.18 -11.79 -13.63
C ASP A 136 -11.43 -10.53 -12.77
N PHE A 137 -11.01 -10.56 -11.50
CA PHE A 137 -11.11 -9.42 -10.59
C PHE A 137 -10.17 -8.28 -10.98
N VAL A 138 -8.97 -8.60 -11.47
CA VAL A 138 -8.04 -7.59 -12.03
C VAL A 138 -8.61 -6.95 -13.31
N VAL A 139 -9.26 -7.71 -14.17
CA VAL A 139 -9.99 -7.16 -15.35
C VAL A 139 -11.13 -6.23 -14.92
N MET A 140 -11.82 -6.54 -13.83
CA MET A 140 -12.84 -5.65 -13.26
C MET A 140 -12.25 -4.33 -12.74
N ILE A 141 -11.05 -4.35 -12.15
CA ILE A 141 -10.32 -3.12 -11.77
C ILE A 141 -9.97 -2.29 -13.01
N ASP A 142 -9.47 -2.92 -14.07
CA ASP A 142 -9.16 -2.20 -15.33
C ASP A 142 -10.41 -1.54 -15.92
N ASP A 143 -11.56 -2.22 -15.87
CA ASP A 143 -12.85 -1.66 -16.28
C ASP A 143 -13.26 -0.45 -15.41
N MET A 144 -13.01 -0.49 -14.11
CA MET A 144 -13.23 0.67 -13.23
C MET A 144 -12.41 1.88 -13.70
N VAL A 145 -11.11 1.70 -13.96
CA VAL A 145 -10.26 2.78 -14.49
C VAL A 145 -10.82 3.32 -15.81
N ARG A 146 -11.24 2.42 -16.69
CA ARG A 146 -11.91 2.79 -17.97
C ARG A 146 -13.15 3.65 -17.71
N GLN A 147 -14.00 3.30 -16.74
CA GLN A 147 -15.22 4.05 -16.41
C GLN A 147 -14.89 5.45 -15.88
N ILE A 148 -13.90 5.58 -14.98
CA ILE A 148 -13.43 6.86 -14.45
C ILE A 148 -12.91 7.75 -15.59
N VAL A 149 -12.01 7.23 -16.42
CA VAL A 149 -11.44 7.98 -17.56
C VAL A 149 -12.54 8.42 -18.54
N LYS A 150 -13.52 7.54 -18.83
CA LYS A 150 -14.66 7.86 -19.70
C LYS A 150 -15.52 8.98 -19.11
N THR A 151 -15.78 8.95 -17.80
CA THR A 151 -16.57 9.96 -17.10
C THR A 151 -15.86 11.30 -17.09
N LEU A 152 -14.58 11.36 -16.73
CA LEU A 152 -13.77 12.57 -16.78
C LEU A 152 -13.70 13.15 -18.19
N LYS A 153 -13.57 12.31 -19.23
CA LYS A 153 -13.58 12.74 -20.62
C LYS A 153 -14.94 13.34 -21.02
N LYS A 154 -16.05 12.67 -20.67
CA LYS A 154 -17.42 13.17 -20.91
C LYS A 154 -17.65 14.52 -20.26
N ASN A 155 -17.14 14.71 -19.05
CA ASN A 155 -17.25 15.95 -18.29
C ASN A 155 -16.25 17.04 -18.74
N LYS A 156 -15.37 16.77 -19.71
CA LYS A 156 -14.28 17.67 -20.15
C LYS A 156 -13.26 18.00 -19.06
N GLN A 157 -13.11 17.12 -18.07
CA GLN A 157 -12.19 17.27 -16.93
C GLN A 157 -10.86 16.54 -17.12
N LEU A 158 -10.80 15.55 -18.04
CA LEU A 158 -9.67 14.61 -18.17
C LEU A 158 -8.32 15.30 -18.42
N ASP A 159 -8.30 16.35 -19.24
CA ASP A 159 -7.05 17.04 -19.61
C ASP A 159 -6.47 17.86 -18.44
N ASN A 160 -7.30 18.19 -17.44
CA ASN A 160 -6.92 18.89 -16.22
C ASN A 160 -7.02 18.02 -14.96
N THR A 161 -6.95 16.71 -15.11
CA THR A 161 -6.97 15.76 -14.00
C THR A 161 -5.69 14.93 -13.97
N ILE A 162 -5.05 14.85 -12.80
CA ILE A 162 -3.99 13.90 -12.52
C ILE A 162 -4.66 12.61 -12.02
N ILE A 163 -4.42 11.50 -12.69
CA ILE A 163 -4.86 10.18 -12.27
C ILE A 163 -3.63 9.42 -11.78
N VAL A 164 -3.65 8.99 -10.54
CA VAL A 164 -2.64 8.10 -9.95
C VAL A 164 -3.27 6.73 -9.75
N PHE A 165 -2.65 5.70 -10.32
CA PHE A 165 -3.01 4.31 -10.10
C PHE A 165 -1.84 3.58 -9.45
N ALA A 166 -2.09 2.92 -8.33
CA ALA A 166 -1.10 2.13 -7.61
C ALA A 166 -1.75 0.97 -6.86
N SER A 167 -0.93 0.03 -6.38
CA SER A 167 -1.29 -0.92 -5.33
C SER A 167 -0.63 -0.48 -4.01
N ASP A 168 -1.16 -0.93 -2.88
CA ASP A 168 -0.60 -0.67 -1.55
C ASP A 168 0.59 -1.59 -1.23
N ASN A 169 0.54 -2.85 -1.70
CA ASN A 169 1.59 -3.86 -1.53
C ASN A 169 1.58 -4.88 -2.67
N GLY A 170 2.54 -5.80 -2.65
CA GLY A 170 2.60 -6.94 -3.57
C GLY A 170 1.46 -7.93 -3.38
N CYS A 171 1.33 -8.86 -4.31
CA CYS A 171 0.30 -9.90 -4.30
C CYS A 171 0.35 -10.74 -3.01
N ALA A 172 -0.80 -11.15 -2.50
CA ALA A 172 -0.86 -12.09 -1.36
C ALA A 172 -0.51 -13.52 -1.81
N GLY A 173 0.51 -14.12 -1.19
CA GLY A 173 1.01 -15.45 -1.58
C GLY A 173 0.01 -16.61 -1.40
N TYR A 174 -1.00 -16.44 -0.54
CA TYR A 174 -1.98 -17.48 -0.18
C TYR A 174 -3.20 -17.59 -1.11
N ILE A 175 -3.33 -16.72 -2.11
CA ILE A 175 -4.49 -16.69 -3.02
C ILE A 175 -4.39 -17.67 -4.21
N GLY A 176 -3.56 -18.70 -4.13
CA GLY A 176 -3.40 -19.69 -5.21
C GLY A 176 -2.35 -19.29 -6.25
N VAL A 177 -1.33 -18.53 -5.87
CA VAL A 177 -0.26 -18.06 -6.75
C VAL A 177 0.38 -19.19 -7.55
N LYS A 178 0.70 -20.34 -6.93
CA LYS A 178 1.29 -21.50 -7.61
C LYS A 178 0.45 -22.01 -8.79
N ASP A 179 -0.87 -21.92 -8.70
CA ASP A 179 -1.75 -22.34 -9.79
C ASP A 179 -1.82 -21.29 -10.91
N MET A 180 -1.68 -20.01 -10.56
CA MET A 180 -1.51 -18.93 -11.54
C MET A 180 -0.18 -19.07 -12.29
N GLU A 181 0.92 -19.36 -11.59
CA GLU A 181 2.25 -19.59 -12.18
C GLU A 181 2.25 -20.76 -13.17
N LYS A 182 1.59 -21.88 -12.85
CA LYS A 182 1.40 -23.01 -13.79
C LYS A 182 0.66 -22.61 -15.07
N LYS A 183 -0.16 -21.56 -15.00
CA LYS A 183 -0.87 -20.97 -16.15
C LYS A 183 -0.08 -19.85 -16.83
N GLY A 184 1.17 -19.62 -16.43
CA GLY A 184 2.05 -18.60 -17.01
C GLY A 184 1.82 -17.19 -16.48
N HIS A 185 1.07 -17.03 -15.38
CA HIS A 185 0.87 -15.74 -14.72
C HIS A 185 1.67 -15.66 -13.43
N PHE A 186 2.55 -14.67 -13.33
CA PHE A 186 3.45 -14.43 -12.20
C PHE A 186 3.07 -13.09 -11.54
N PRO A 187 2.25 -13.11 -10.47
CA PRO A 187 1.73 -11.88 -9.86
C PRO A 187 2.81 -10.93 -9.33
N SER A 188 3.94 -11.49 -8.86
CA SER A 188 5.11 -10.71 -8.45
C SER A 188 6.16 -10.56 -9.56
N TYR A 189 5.82 -10.90 -10.82
CA TYR A 189 6.75 -10.90 -11.95
C TYR A 189 7.99 -11.77 -11.65
N ILE A 190 9.21 -11.22 -11.77
CA ILE A 190 10.47 -11.89 -11.45
C ILE A 190 10.92 -11.66 -10.00
N TYR A 191 10.20 -10.83 -9.25
CA TYR A 191 10.60 -10.40 -7.92
C TYR A 191 10.28 -11.47 -6.88
N ARG A 192 11.23 -11.67 -5.95
CA ARG A 192 11.06 -12.60 -4.84
C ARG A 192 10.03 -12.09 -3.85
N GLY A 193 9.26 -13.00 -3.25
CA GLY A 193 8.34 -12.73 -2.16
C GLY A 193 6.98 -12.18 -2.61
N TYR A 194 6.17 -11.89 -1.60
CA TYR A 194 4.79 -11.48 -1.72
C TYR A 194 4.46 -10.44 -0.63
N LYS A 195 3.21 -10.01 -0.54
CA LYS A 195 2.69 -9.19 0.57
C LYS A 195 3.29 -9.65 1.91
N SER A 196 3.69 -8.70 2.75
CA SER A 196 4.36 -8.87 4.04
C SER A 196 5.83 -9.28 4.01
N ASP A 197 6.37 -9.78 2.91
CA ASP A 197 7.79 -10.11 2.80
C ASP A 197 8.65 -8.85 2.60
N ILE A 198 9.87 -8.87 3.13
CA ILE A 198 10.83 -7.77 2.97
C ILE A 198 11.39 -7.66 1.54
N TYR A 199 11.18 -8.67 0.70
CA TYR A 199 11.70 -8.77 -0.65
C TYR A 199 10.96 -7.86 -1.64
N GLU A 200 11.54 -7.64 -2.82
CA GLU A 200 10.98 -6.75 -3.86
C GLU A 200 9.55 -7.11 -4.25
N GLY A 201 9.17 -8.41 -4.28
CA GLY A 201 7.81 -8.84 -4.59
C GLY A 201 6.74 -8.40 -3.58
N GLY A 202 7.14 -8.04 -2.35
CA GLY A 202 6.25 -7.47 -1.35
C GLY A 202 6.05 -5.97 -1.48
N HIS A 203 7.03 -5.25 -2.09
CA HIS A 203 7.11 -3.79 -2.06
C HIS A 203 7.11 -3.12 -3.43
N ARG A 204 7.58 -3.82 -4.48
CA ARG A 204 7.66 -3.26 -5.83
C ARG A 204 6.32 -3.38 -6.55
N ILE A 205 5.51 -2.36 -6.36
CA ILE A 205 4.14 -2.24 -6.83
C ILE A 205 4.04 -1.47 -8.16
N PRO A 206 2.97 -1.65 -8.94
CA PRO A 206 2.69 -0.77 -10.07
C PRO A 206 2.41 0.66 -9.59
N LEU A 207 2.96 1.64 -10.31
CA LEU A 207 2.66 3.05 -10.14
C LEU A 207 2.54 3.70 -11.51
N ILE A 208 1.36 4.23 -11.82
CA ILE A 208 1.07 4.94 -13.07
C ILE A 208 0.54 6.33 -12.72
N VAL A 209 1.17 7.36 -13.27
CA VAL A 209 0.69 8.74 -13.16
C VAL A 209 0.33 9.24 -14.54
N SER A 210 -0.93 9.61 -14.73
CA SER A 210 -1.45 10.13 -15.98
C SER A 210 -1.94 11.57 -15.80
N TRP A 211 -1.41 12.48 -16.63
CA TRP A 211 -1.91 13.85 -16.77
C TRP A 211 -1.95 14.18 -18.26
N LYS A 212 -3.07 13.90 -18.89
CA LYS A 212 -3.22 13.87 -20.35
C LYS A 212 -2.77 15.16 -21.04
N GLY A 213 -3.01 16.31 -20.46
CA GLY A 213 -2.59 17.60 -21.02
C GLY A 213 -1.10 17.93 -20.83
N LYS A 214 -0.33 17.10 -20.12
CA LYS A 214 1.06 17.39 -19.73
C LYS A 214 2.06 16.32 -20.15
N TYR A 215 1.68 15.04 -20.13
CA TYR A 215 2.60 13.92 -20.33
C TYR A 215 2.23 13.07 -21.54
N GLY A 216 3.25 12.64 -22.29
CA GLY A 216 3.16 11.51 -23.20
C GLY A 216 3.40 10.19 -22.48
N LYS A 217 3.48 9.10 -23.23
CA LYS A 217 3.86 7.79 -22.72
C LYS A 217 5.37 7.77 -22.42
N GLU A 218 5.73 7.52 -21.17
CA GLU A 218 7.10 7.53 -20.68
C GLU A 218 7.28 6.53 -19.55
N THR A 219 8.47 5.98 -19.38
CA THR A 219 8.86 5.17 -18.22
C THR A 219 9.99 5.87 -17.48
N ASN A 220 9.85 6.00 -16.16
CA ASN A 220 10.86 6.57 -15.29
C ASN A 220 11.33 5.51 -14.29
N ASN A 221 12.65 5.35 -14.15
CA ASN A 221 13.28 4.36 -13.27
C ASN A 221 13.80 4.95 -11.96
N SER A 222 13.48 6.20 -11.64
CA SER A 222 13.85 6.81 -10.35
C SER A 222 13.21 6.06 -9.19
N LEU A 223 13.93 5.99 -8.09
CA LEU A 223 13.40 5.45 -6.83
C LEU A 223 12.34 6.41 -6.29
N VAL A 224 11.13 5.89 -6.07
CA VAL A 224 9.98 6.63 -5.53
C VAL A 224 9.16 5.72 -4.62
N SER A 225 8.35 6.33 -3.77
CA SER A 225 7.44 5.64 -2.86
C SER A 225 6.05 6.31 -2.87
N LEU A 226 5.01 5.61 -2.46
CA LEU A 226 3.67 6.19 -2.30
C LEU A 226 3.64 7.32 -1.27
N ILE A 227 4.49 7.27 -0.23
CA ILE A 227 4.61 8.35 0.75
C ILE A 227 5.09 9.67 0.13
N ASP A 228 5.74 9.62 -1.03
CA ASP A 228 6.27 10.79 -1.74
C ASP A 228 5.18 11.68 -2.34
N PHE A 229 3.96 11.18 -2.45
CA PHE A 229 2.83 12.00 -2.89
C PHE A 229 2.50 13.13 -1.91
N TYR A 230 2.74 12.96 -0.60
CA TYR A 230 2.48 14.03 0.36
C TYR A 230 3.30 15.28 0.05
N ALA A 231 4.62 15.16 0.04
CA ALA A 231 5.50 16.28 -0.30
C ALA A 231 5.32 16.77 -1.75
N THR A 232 4.95 15.88 -2.67
CA THR A 232 4.66 16.23 -4.07
C THR A 232 3.44 17.14 -4.17
N PHE A 233 2.34 16.78 -3.52
CA PHE A 233 1.12 17.60 -3.52
C PHE A 233 1.30 18.90 -2.74
N ALA A 234 2.03 18.88 -1.61
CA ALA A 234 2.39 20.10 -0.89
C ALA A 234 3.15 21.07 -1.81
N GLN A 235 4.17 20.60 -2.52
CA GLN A 235 4.91 21.42 -3.48
C GLN A 235 4.04 21.93 -4.64
N MET A 236 3.14 21.10 -5.20
CA MET A 236 2.21 21.52 -6.26
C MET A 236 1.27 22.62 -5.80
N LEU A 237 0.88 22.62 -4.53
CA LEU A 237 -0.03 23.58 -3.93
C LEU A 237 0.67 24.77 -3.28
N ASN A 238 2.02 24.85 -3.39
CA ASN A 238 2.86 25.85 -2.73
C ASN A 238 2.66 25.87 -1.19
N HIS A 239 2.42 24.71 -0.60
CA HIS A 239 2.35 24.53 0.84
C HIS A 239 3.73 24.20 1.39
N ASN A 240 4.19 24.98 2.38
CA ASN A 240 5.42 24.71 3.10
C ASN A 240 5.14 23.65 4.19
N LEU A 241 5.90 22.58 4.18
CA LEU A 241 5.78 21.52 5.18
C LEU A 241 6.34 21.97 6.52
N GLU A 242 5.62 21.69 7.60
CA GLU A 242 6.10 21.86 8.96
C GLU A 242 7.14 20.80 9.32
N THR A 243 7.91 21.00 10.40
CA THR A 243 9.02 20.11 10.80
C THR A 243 8.57 18.66 11.00
N GLU A 244 7.37 18.45 11.53
CA GLU A 244 6.82 17.12 11.83
C GLU A 244 5.97 16.53 10.68
N GLU A 245 5.80 17.29 9.59
CA GLU A 245 5.05 16.82 8.44
C GLU A 245 5.95 16.07 7.46
N ALA A 246 5.43 14.99 6.90
CA ALA A 246 6.03 14.26 5.78
C ALA A 246 7.51 13.89 6.00
N VAL A 247 7.87 13.50 7.22
CA VAL A 247 9.26 13.23 7.68
C VAL A 247 10.05 12.23 6.82
N ASP A 248 9.35 11.43 6.02
CA ASP A 248 9.94 10.44 5.11
C ASP A 248 9.54 10.64 3.64
N SER A 249 8.88 11.76 3.32
CA SER A 249 8.35 12.04 1.98
C SER A 249 9.27 12.95 1.18
N TYR A 250 9.71 12.50 0.01
CA TYR A 250 10.50 13.27 -0.95
C TYR A 250 9.62 13.67 -2.13
N SER A 251 9.54 14.95 -2.49
CA SER A 251 8.73 15.36 -3.62
C SER A 251 9.21 14.75 -4.94
N MET A 252 8.26 14.15 -5.66
CA MET A 252 8.43 13.67 -7.05
C MET A 252 8.15 14.76 -8.08
N TRP A 253 7.93 16.02 -7.69
CA TRP A 253 7.54 17.08 -8.61
C TRP A 253 8.56 17.32 -9.73
N SER A 254 9.84 17.13 -9.46
CA SER A 254 10.90 17.22 -10.48
C SER A 254 10.71 16.19 -11.60
N ILE A 255 10.29 14.97 -11.27
CA ILE A 255 9.96 13.93 -12.24
C ILE A 255 8.68 14.31 -12.99
N LEU A 256 7.61 14.62 -12.25
CA LEU A 256 6.30 14.93 -12.83
C LEU A 256 6.28 16.21 -13.67
N SER A 257 7.16 17.16 -13.41
CA SER A 257 7.33 18.36 -14.21
C SER A 257 8.37 18.23 -15.33
N LYS A 258 8.97 17.04 -15.50
CA LYS A 258 10.03 16.75 -16.47
C LYS A 258 11.28 17.64 -16.32
N LYS A 259 11.59 18.05 -15.11
CA LYS A 259 12.71 18.94 -14.78
C LYS A 259 13.90 18.22 -14.10
N GLY A 260 13.81 16.91 -13.90
CA GLY A 260 14.88 16.17 -13.24
C GLY A 260 14.52 14.75 -12.81
N THR A 261 15.30 14.22 -11.86
CA THR A 261 15.14 12.91 -11.25
C THR A 261 14.57 13.05 -9.84
N SER A 262 14.26 11.93 -9.17
CA SER A 262 13.89 11.91 -7.76
C SER A 262 15.02 12.45 -6.88
N ALA A 263 14.67 13.20 -5.85
CA ALA A 263 15.59 13.60 -4.79
C ALA A 263 15.89 12.42 -3.82
N ARG A 264 15.07 11.36 -3.86
CA ARG A 264 15.20 10.17 -3.02
C ARG A 264 16.44 9.36 -3.44
N LYS A 265 17.35 9.13 -2.49
CA LYS A 265 18.56 8.31 -2.68
C LYS A 265 18.34 6.86 -2.27
N ASP A 266 17.52 6.66 -1.27
CA ASP A 266 17.20 5.36 -0.68
C ASP A 266 15.78 5.32 -0.12
N LEU A 267 15.35 4.14 0.29
CA LEU A 267 14.01 3.88 0.79
C LEU A 267 14.05 2.79 1.84
N VAL A 268 13.43 3.04 2.98
CA VAL A 268 13.22 2.03 4.02
C VAL A 268 11.97 1.22 3.70
N HIS A 269 12.09 -0.11 3.72
CA HIS A 269 10.95 -1.03 3.69
C HIS A 269 10.82 -1.73 5.03
N GLU A 270 9.59 -2.07 5.39
CA GLU A 270 9.26 -2.85 6.57
C GLU A 270 8.50 -4.11 6.17
N ALA A 271 8.90 -5.25 6.73
CA ALA A 271 8.19 -6.52 6.59
C ALA A 271 7.01 -6.61 7.57
N GLY A 272 6.11 -7.57 7.39
CA GLY A 272 4.96 -7.77 8.27
C GLY A 272 5.30 -8.04 9.74
N GLU A 273 6.49 -8.58 10.02
CA GLU A 273 7.00 -8.79 11.39
C GLU A 273 7.86 -7.62 11.92
N GLY A 274 7.87 -6.47 11.23
CA GLY A 274 8.58 -5.27 11.67
C GLY A 274 10.08 -5.25 11.34
N TYR A 275 10.61 -6.20 10.58
CA TYR A 275 12.00 -6.18 10.12
C TYR A 275 12.19 -5.18 8.98
N LEU A 276 13.34 -4.50 9.00
CA LEU A 276 13.61 -3.38 8.11
C LEU A 276 14.62 -3.74 7.01
N SER A 277 14.56 -3.01 5.92
CA SER A 277 15.62 -2.97 4.89
C SER A 277 15.84 -1.55 4.41
N LEU A 278 17.06 -1.26 3.95
CA LEU A 278 17.38 -0.05 3.21
C LEU A 278 17.65 -0.42 1.76
N ARG A 279 16.97 0.26 0.83
CA ARG A 279 17.08 0.05 -0.60
C ARG A 279 17.57 1.31 -1.29
N THR A 280 18.66 1.20 -2.03
CA THR A 280 19.15 2.22 -2.97
C THR A 280 18.69 1.91 -4.40
N SER A 281 19.11 2.66 -5.39
CA SER A 281 18.86 2.33 -6.80
C SER A 281 19.48 0.98 -7.23
N GLN A 282 20.55 0.53 -6.57
CA GLN A 282 21.30 -0.67 -6.93
C GLN A 282 21.26 -1.78 -5.88
N LEU A 283 21.44 -1.42 -4.61
CA LEU A 283 21.59 -2.40 -3.52
C LEU A 283 20.37 -2.38 -2.59
N LYS A 284 20.11 -3.54 -1.98
CA LYS A 284 19.14 -3.67 -0.90
C LYS A 284 19.77 -4.44 0.26
N LEU A 285 19.91 -3.78 1.40
CA LEU A 285 20.39 -4.37 2.64
C LEU A 285 19.19 -4.67 3.55
N VAL A 286 18.98 -5.94 3.84
CA VAL A 286 17.94 -6.43 4.74
C VAL A 286 18.55 -6.71 6.11
N PHE A 287 18.01 -6.10 7.16
CA PHE A 287 18.48 -6.25 8.54
C PHE A 287 17.86 -7.46 9.25
N TYR A 288 17.69 -8.54 8.51
CA TYR A 288 17.15 -9.81 8.97
C TYR A 288 17.59 -10.96 8.06
N GLY A 289 17.73 -12.16 8.63
CA GLY A 289 18.11 -13.36 7.86
C GLY A 289 16.94 -14.06 7.17
N GLY A 290 15.70 -13.65 7.43
CA GLY A 290 14.46 -14.22 6.88
C GLY A 290 13.68 -13.28 5.98
N SER A 291 12.44 -13.69 5.63
CA SER A 291 11.52 -12.85 4.86
C SER A 291 10.82 -11.78 5.70
N GLY A 292 10.68 -12.00 7.00
CA GLY A 292 9.85 -11.17 7.88
C GLY A 292 8.35 -11.19 7.55
N GLY A 293 7.91 -12.11 6.70
CA GLY A 293 6.52 -12.27 6.25
C GLY A 293 6.13 -13.71 6.05
N PHE A 294 5.61 -14.09 4.88
CA PHE A 294 5.05 -15.41 4.62
C PHE A 294 5.95 -16.34 3.80
N SER A 295 6.95 -15.82 3.08
CA SER A 295 7.86 -16.62 2.26
C SER A 295 9.01 -17.19 3.07
N TYR A 296 9.48 -18.37 2.67
CA TYR A 296 10.65 -19.00 3.28
C TYR A 296 11.92 -18.14 3.14
N PRO A 297 12.76 -18.07 4.21
CA PRO A 297 12.64 -18.64 5.55
C PRO A 297 11.76 -17.79 6.49
N VAL A 298 10.87 -18.44 7.25
CA VAL A 298 9.94 -17.78 8.19
C VAL A 298 10.20 -18.24 9.63
N LYS A 299 10.27 -19.55 9.83
CA LYS A 299 10.45 -20.11 11.20
C LYS A 299 11.82 -19.74 11.76
N PRO A 300 11.94 -19.38 13.03
CA PRO A 300 13.22 -19.04 13.66
C PRO A 300 14.31 -20.10 13.43
N SER A 301 13.96 -21.39 13.46
CA SER A 301 14.89 -22.51 13.18
C SER A 301 15.40 -22.55 11.74
N ASP A 302 14.65 -22.01 10.80
CA ASP A 302 15.09 -21.92 9.40
C ASP A 302 15.91 -20.65 9.19
N VAL A 303 15.48 -19.53 9.76
CA VAL A 303 16.20 -18.26 9.70
C VAL A 303 17.60 -18.37 10.31
N ALA A 304 17.76 -19.11 11.42
CA ALA A 304 19.06 -19.34 12.07
C ALA A 304 20.11 -20.07 11.19
N LYS A 305 19.70 -20.63 10.05
CA LYS A 305 20.60 -21.28 9.07
C LYS A 305 21.25 -20.29 8.11
N PHE A 306 20.80 -19.03 8.11
CA PHE A 306 21.25 -17.97 7.21
C PHE A 306 21.99 -16.86 7.96
N PRO A 307 22.81 -16.04 7.29
CA PRO A 307 23.39 -14.85 7.89
C PRO A 307 22.29 -13.95 8.49
N PRO A 308 22.61 -13.20 9.57
CA PRO A 308 21.63 -12.33 10.24
C PRO A 308 21.18 -11.15 9.39
N MET A 309 21.89 -10.84 8.30
CA MET A 309 21.56 -9.83 7.30
C MET A 309 21.66 -10.42 5.90
N GLN A 310 21.01 -9.73 4.95
CA GLN A 310 21.07 -10.09 3.54
C GLN A 310 21.40 -8.84 2.72
N LEU A 311 22.27 -8.97 1.72
CA LEU A 311 22.56 -7.94 0.74
C LEU A 311 22.29 -8.47 -0.66
N PHE A 312 21.58 -7.69 -1.46
CA PHE A 312 21.25 -8.03 -2.85
C PHE A 312 21.64 -6.88 -3.79
N ASP A 313 22.29 -7.22 -4.91
CA ASP A 313 22.43 -6.31 -6.06
C ASP A 313 21.16 -6.47 -6.93
N ILE A 314 20.14 -5.67 -6.65
CA ILE A 314 18.82 -5.77 -7.28
C ILE A 314 18.77 -5.37 -8.75
N VAL A 315 19.87 -4.83 -9.30
CA VAL A 315 20.01 -4.57 -10.72
C VAL A 315 20.48 -5.83 -11.44
N LYS A 316 21.46 -6.55 -10.86
CA LYS A 316 21.99 -7.81 -11.42
C LYS A 316 21.12 -9.02 -11.06
N ASP A 317 20.58 -9.02 -9.85
CA ASP A 317 19.71 -10.07 -9.31
C ASP A 317 18.39 -9.48 -8.80
N PRO A 318 17.48 -9.05 -9.68
CA PRO A 318 16.19 -8.48 -9.28
C PRO A 318 15.27 -9.48 -8.56
N SER A 319 15.62 -10.76 -8.60
CA SER A 319 14.91 -11.86 -7.92
C SER A 319 15.48 -12.21 -6.55
N GLU A 320 16.49 -11.47 -6.06
CA GLU A 320 17.04 -11.59 -4.70
C GLU A 320 17.38 -13.03 -4.31
N LYS A 321 18.03 -13.77 -5.24
CA LYS A 321 18.40 -15.17 -5.04
C LYS A 321 19.75 -15.33 -4.37
N GLU A 322 20.67 -14.43 -4.66
CA GLU A 322 22.05 -14.49 -4.21
C GLU A 322 22.30 -13.46 -3.08
N ASN A 323 22.43 -13.97 -1.85
CA ASN A 323 22.83 -13.12 -0.72
C ASN A 323 24.34 -12.89 -0.73
N ILE A 324 24.76 -11.69 -1.08
CA ILE A 324 26.16 -11.27 -1.21
C ILE A 324 26.71 -10.54 0.03
N ILE A 325 26.06 -10.65 1.21
CA ILE A 325 26.44 -9.94 2.45
C ILE A 325 27.89 -10.22 2.89
N GLY A 326 28.47 -11.36 2.55
CA GLY A 326 29.85 -11.74 2.85
C GLY A 326 30.89 -11.28 1.82
N ASP A 327 30.49 -10.64 0.73
CA ASP A 327 31.39 -10.18 -0.31
C ASP A 327 32.11 -8.90 0.09
N LYS A 328 33.43 -9.00 0.30
CA LYS A 328 34.27 -7.86 0.75
C LYS A 328 34.23 -6.65 -0.19
N ARG A 329 33.84 -6.83 -1.45
CA ARG A 329 33.70 -5.72 -2.41
C ARG A 329 32.61 -4.72 -2.00
N TYR A 330 31.65 -5.13 -1.20
CA TYR A 330 30.52 -4.32 -0.75
C TYR A 330 30.58 -3.93 0.73
N GLU A 331 31.72 -4.18 1.39
CA GLU A 331 31.85 -3.90 2.84
C GLU A 331 31.60 -2.43 3.19
N ASN A 332 32.10 -1.50 2.36
CA ASN A 332 31.90 -0.07 2.59
C ASN A 332 30.42 0.33 2.40
N GLU A 333 29.77 -0.17 1.36
CA GLU A 333 28.36 0.09 1.10
C GLU A 333 27.49 -0.44 2.25
N VAL A 334 27.77 -1.62 2.77
CA VAL A 334 27.06 -2.17 3.95
C VAL A 334 27.24 -1.26 5.16
N LYS A 335 28.47 -0.78 5.44
CA LYS A 335 28.73 0.17 6.55
C LYS A 335 27.97 1.48 6.36
N GLU A 336 27.96 2.03 5.15
CA GLU A 336 27.22 3.27 4.85
C GLU A 336 25.71 3.09 5.00
N MET A 337 25.16 1.99 4.50
CA MET A 337 23.74 1.69 4.62
C MET A 337 23.30 1.45 6.08
N LYS A 338 24.11 0.76 6.89
CA LYS A 338 23.89 0.64 8.34
C LYS A 338 23.88 2.00 9.03
N ARG A 339 24.86 2.85 8.70
CA ARG A 339 24.95 4.21 9.26
C ARG A 339 23.75 5.06 8.89
N ALA A 340 23.29 5.01 7.64
CA ALA A 340 22.09 5.72 7.20
C ALA A 340 20.85 5.27 7.97
N MET A 341 20.63 3.96 8.13
CA MET A 341 19.51 3.43 8.93
C MET A 341 19.58 3.89 10.39
N LYS A 342 20.76 3.82 11.02
CA LYS A 342 20.94 4.32 12.38
C LYS A 342 20.57 5.80 12.49
N GLN A 343 21.03 6.64 11.56
CA GLN A 343 20.69 8.07 11.53
C GLN A 343 19.19 8.31 11.36
N TYR A 344 18.49 7.55 10.50
CA TYR A 344 17.04 7.69 10.31
C TYR A 344 16.27 7.38 11.59
N VAL A 345 16.62 6.31 12.28
CA VAL A 345 16.00 5.98 13.59
C VAL A 345 16.33 7.02 14.65
N GLU A 346 17.57 7.49 14.74
CA GLU A 346 17.99 8.51 15.72
C GLU A 346 17.37 9.88 15.46
N ASN A 347 17.14 10.23 14.19
CA ASN A 347 16.57 11.51 13.79
C ASN A 347 15.03 11.48 13.72
N GLY A 348 14.41 10.29 13.76
CA GLY A 348 12.97 10.11 13.59
C GLY A 348 12.48 10.49 12.19
N ARG A 349 13.39 10.54 11.20
CA ARG A 349 13.10 10.92 9.81
C ARG A 349 14.20 10.49 8.84
N SER A 350 13.84 10.24 7.59
CA SER A 350 14.77 9.96 6.50
C SER A 350 15.05 11.19 5.62
N THR A 351 14.22 12.23 5.67
CA THR A 351 14.42 13.49 4.95
C THR A 351 15.37 14.42 5.70
N PRO A 352 16.07 15.35 5.02
CA PRO A 352 16.81 16.43 5.69
C PRO A 352 15.87 17.29 6.53
N GLY A 353 16.33 17.69 7.71
CA GLY A 353 15.58 18.57 8.61
C GLY A 353 15.94 18.38 10.07
N GLU A 354 15.26 19.09 10.95
CA GLU A 354 15.42 18.96 12.39
C GLU A 354 14.98 17.58 12.88
N LYS A 355 15.58 17.12 13.96
CA LYS A 355 15.25 15.84 14.59
C LYS A 355 13.82 15.85 15.12
N VAL A 356 13.10 14.77 14.86
CA VAL A 356 11.76 14.50 15.37
C VAL A 356 11.81 13.38 16.40
N SER A 357 10.99 13.46 17.44
CA SER A 357 10.93 12.41 18.46
C SER A 357 10.23 11.15 17.92
N ASN A 358 10.70 9.98 18.34
CA ASN A 358 9.96 8.74 18.11
C ASN A 358 8.72 8.67 19.00
N ASP A 359 7.64 8.06 18.52
CA ASP A 359 6.35 7.94 19.21
C ASP A 359 6.41 7.04 20.45
N THR A 360 7.40 6.14 20.51
CA THR A 360 7.59 5.22 21.63
C THR A 360 8.99 5.31 22.23
N LYS A 361 9.05 5.13 23.54
CA LYS A 361 10.31 4.95 24.28
C LYS A 361 10.78 3.50 24.32
N ASN A 362 10.00 2.56 23.82
CA ASN A 362 10.33 1.16 23.81
C ASN A 362 11.47 0.86 22.83
N SER A 363 12.41 0.04 23.24
CA SER A 363 13.47 -0.44 22.32
C SER A 363 12.87 -1.44 21.35
N TRP A 364 13.10 -1.23 20.08
CA TRP A 364 12.72 -2.17 19.02
C TRP A 364 13.79 -3.24 18.86
N ASN A 365 13.41 -4.51 18.94
CA ASN A 365 14.35 -5.59 18.72
C ASN A 365 14.90 -5.60 17.29
N GLN A 366 14.06 -5.22 16.33
CA GLN A 366 14.38 -5.21 14.90
C GLN A 366 15.48 -4.21 14.52
N VAL A 367 15.68 -3.14 15.31
CA VAL A 367 16.71 -2.13 15.03
C VAL A 367 18.05 -2.43 15.71
N LYS A 368 18.12 -3.33 16.68
CA LYS A 368 19.33 -3.64 17.43
C LYS A 368 20.52 -4.01 16.53
N ILE A 369 20.27 -4.72 15.44
CA ILE A 369 21.30 -5.23 14.53
C ILE A 369 22.15 -4.12 13.87
N PHE A 370 21.62 -2.90 13.75
CA PHE A 370 22.34 -1.76 13.19
C PHE A 370 22.51 -0.60 14.17
N MET A 371 21.84 -0.64 15.34
CA MET A 371 21.98 0.37 16.39
C MET A 371 23.14 0.08 17.34
N GLN A 372 23.52 -1.20 17.52
CA GLN A 372 24.68 -1.57 18.30
C GLN A 372 25.95 -1.05 17.61
N GLU A 373 26.81 -0.38 18.35
CA GLU A 373 28.15 -0.04 17.86
C GLU A 373 28.89 -1.34 17.55
N GLU A 374 29.58 -1.40 16.42
CA GLU A 374 30.56 -2.46 16.20
C GLU A 374 31.63 -2.27 17.26
N GLU A 375 31.59 -3.06 18.34
CA GLU A 375 32.74 -3.24 19.20
C GLU A 375 33.87 -3.67 18.26
N GLY A 376 34.90 -2.79 18.16
CA GLY A 376 35.98 -2.94 17.21
C GLY A 376 36.60 -4.34 17.30
N ILE A 377 36.72 -4.98 16.13
CA ILE A 377 37.58 -6.14 15.91
C ILE A 377 38.96 -5.61 15.63
#